data_62738cc7309d0da4d33d45de043b740a
#
_entry.id   62738cc7309d0da4d33d45de043b740a
#
_cell.length_a   1.000
_cell.length_b   1.000
_cell.length_c   1.000
_cell.angle_alpha   90.00
_cell.angle_beta   90.00
_cell.angle_gamma   90.00
#
_symmetry.space_group_name_H-M   'P 1'
#
loop_
_entity.id
_entity.type
_entity.pdbx_description
1 polymer ?
#
loop_
_entity_poly.entity_id
_entity_poly.type
_entity_poly.pdbx_seq_one_letter_code
_entity_poly.pdbx_strand_id
1 'polypeptide(L)'
;MLFRSGNAHTLNLKYRNTKDPKENYILTENVRFSTDSHAHKHNLNIIVIGGSGSGKTRFYVKPNALQLIGSFLFLDPKGELTRTLGRIMEAKGIHVTVLDLVHFQGHYNPIAYLETDEDAIKLAFAIVNNTKPKDAPSGGDKFWDDSSVLLISEIGRAHV
;
A
#
# COMPACT_ATOMS: atom_id res chain seq x y z
N MET A 1 -20.22 -11.93 8.39
CA MET A 1 -20.39 -11.67 9.81
C MET A 1 -21.07 -10.31 9.95
N LEU A 2 -22.35 -10.25 10.30
CA LEU A 2 -23.07 -8.99 10.51
C LEU A 2 -22.54 -8.36 11.80
N PHE A 3 -21.85 -7.22 11.69
CA PHE A 3 -21.58 -6.38 12.85
C PHE A 3 -22.91 -5.81 13.32
N ARG A 4 -23.50 -6.37 14.36
CA ARG A 4 -24.46 -5.62 15.15
C ARG A 4 -23.72 -4.43 15.75
N SER A 5 -24.32 -3.24 15.67
CA SER A 5 -23.80 -2.00 16.23
C SER A 5 -23.44 -2.21 17.70
N GLY A 6 -22.18 -2.52 17.94
CA GLY A 6 -21.64 -2.64 19.29
C GLY A 6 -21.41 -1.24 19.86
N ASN A 7 -21.66 -1.07 21.15
CA ASN A 7 -21.26 0.15 21.86
C ASN A 7 -19.73 0.30 21.73
N ALA A 8 -19.25 1.52 21.46
CA ALA A 8 -17.83 1.85 21.33
C ALA A 8 -16.99 1.36 22.52
N HIS A 9 -17.54 1.42 23.73
CA HIS A 9 -16.91 0.91 24.94
C HIS A 9 -16.65 -0.61 24.86
N THR A 10 -17.64 -1.40 24.45
CA THR A 10 -17.52 -2.85 24.34
C THR A 10 -16.51 -3.25 23.25
N LEU A 11 -16.48 -2.51 22.12
CA LEU A 11 -15.51 -2.73 21.06
C LEU A 11 -14.08 -2.44 21.53
N ASN A 12 -13.87 -1.34 22.22
CA ASN A 12 -12.56 -0.99 22.77
C ASN A 12 -12.07 -2.00 23.82
N LEU A 13 -12.93 -2.48 24.72
CA LEU A 13 -12.57 -3.50 25.70
C LEU A 13 -12.06 -4.78 25.01
N LYS A 14 -12.62 -5.11 23.86
CA LYS A 14 -12.29 -6.35 23.14
C LYS A 14 -11.09 -6.22 22.21
N TYR A 15 -10.92 -5.07 21.55
CA TYR A 15 -10.02 -4.97 20.40
C TYR A 15 -8.93 -3.91 20.55
N ARG A 16 -9.03 -3.00 21.50
CA ARG A 16 -8.05 -1.94 21.68
C ARG A 16 -6.80 -2.47 22.40
N ASN A 17 -5.62 -2.15 21.88
CA ASN A 17 -4.39 -2.29 22.64
C ASN A 17 -4.31 -1.13 23.67
N THR A 18 -4.39 -1.48 24.95
CA THR A 18 -4.30 -0.53 26.07
C THR A 18 -2.89 -0.37 26.59
N LYS A 19 -1.98 -1.33 26.28
CA LYS A 19 -0.58 -1.30 26.71
C LYS A 19 0.21 -0.28 25.88
N ASP A 20 0.01 -0.31 24.56
CA ASP A 20 0.57 0.69 23.66
C ASP A 20 -0.55 1.39 22.87
N PRO A 21 -0.93 2.61 23.25
CA PRO A 21 -1.96 3.37 22.54
C PRO A 21 -1.63 3.67 21.06
N LYS A 22 -0.35 3.68 20.69
CA LYS A 22 0.08 3.94 19.33
C LYS A 22 -0.17 2.73 18.42
N GLU A 23 -0.14 1.53 18.95
CA GLU A 23 -0.41 0.30 18.21
C GLU A 23 -1.91 0.05 18.00
N ASN A 24 -2.63 1.06 17.54
CA ASN A 24 -4.05 0.95 17.23
C ASN A 24 -4.41 1.71 15.95
N TYR A 25 -5.21 1.10 15.10
CA TYR A 25 -5.94 1.82 14.07
C TYR A 25 -7.02 2.72 14.70
N ILE A 26 -7.11 3.95 14.21
CA ILE A 26 -8.18 4.89 14.56
C ILE A 26 -9.35 4.60 13.62
N LEU A 27 -10.36 3.87 14.08
CA LEU A 27 -11.54 3.56 13.27
C LEU A 27 -12.55 4.70 13.27
N THR A 28 -12.79 5.28 14.45
CA THR A 28 -13.65 6.46 14.64
C THR A 28 -13.06 7.32 15.75
N GLU A 29 -13.72 8.44 16.08
CA GLU A 29 -13.33 9.27 17.23
C GLU A 29 -13.19 8.45 18.53
N ASN A 30 -14.10 7.51 18.74
CA ASN A 30 -14.21 6.75 20.00
C ASN A 30 -13.84 5.28 19.89
N VAL A 31 -13.46 4.77 18.72
CA VAL A 31 -13.15 3.34 18.52
C VAL A 31 -11.74 3.18 18.00
N ARG A 32 -10.99 2.30 18.69
CA ARG A 32 -9.63 1.89 18.34
C ARG A 32 -9.58 0.38 18.11
N PHE A 33 -8.70 -0.05 17.22
CA PHE A 33 -8.51 -1.46 16.89
C PHE A 33 -7.03 -1.76 16.85
N SER A 34 -6.59 -2.72 17.66
CA SER A 34 -5.17 -3.09 17.74
C SER A 34 -4.59 -3.49 16.38
N THR A 35 -3.36 -3.10 16.13
CA THR A 35 -2.56 -3.57 14.99
C THR A 35 -1.99 -4.97 15.18
N ASP A 36 -2.07 -5.52 16.39
CA ASP A 36 -1.67 -6.90 16.69
C ASP A 36 -2.78 -7.90 16.34
N SER A 37 -2.65 -8.52 15.17
CA SER A 37 -3.60 -9.54 14.69
C SER A 37 -3.62 -10.81 15.54
N HIS A 38 -2.53 -11.13 16.24
CA HIS A 38 -2.43 -12.30 17.10
C HIS A 38 -3.25 -12.13 18.38
N ALA A 39 -3.29 -10.92 18.93
CA ALA A 39 -4.02 -10.63 20.16
C ALA A 39 -5.54 -10.83 20.02
N HIS A 40 -6.10 -10.50 18.87
CA HIS A 40 -7.55 -10.59 18.65
C HIS A 40 -7.98 -11.65 17.63
N LYS A 41 -7.02 -12.39 17.04
CA LYS A 41 -7.25 -13.50 16.07
C LYS A 41 -8.06 -13.08 14.84
N HIS A 42 -7.95 -11.84 14.40
CA HIS A 42 -8.57 -11.30 13.18
C HIS A 42 -7.51 -10.73 12.26
N ASN A 43 -7.77 -10.73 10.97
CA ASN A 43 -6.93 -10.02 10.01
C ASN A 43 -7.07 -8.50 10.18
N LEU A 44 -6.12 -7.77 9.61
CA LEU A 44 -6.06 -6.30 9.68
C LEU A 44 -6.72 -5.62 8.46
N ASN A 45 -7.45 -6.37 7.64
CA ASN A 45 -8.14 -5.81 6.49
C ASN A 45 -9.35 -4.98 6.95
N ILE A 46 -9.36 -3.70 6.59
CA ILE A 46 -10.40 -2.77 6.98
C ILE A 46 -11.04 -2.20 5.72
N ILE A 47 -12.35 -2.29 5.62
CA ILE A 47 -13.12 -1.64 4.57
C ILE A 47 -13.89 -0.46 5.13
N VAL A 48 -13.71 0.72 4.51
CA VAL A 48 -14.40 1.96 4.89
C VAL A 48 -15.34 2.37 3.78
N ILE A 49 -16.63 2.30 4.03
CA ILE A 49 -17.68 2.57 3.04
C ILE A 49 -18.29 3.94 3.30
N GLY A 50 -18.47 4.70 2.22
CA GLY A 50 -19.11 6.02 2.28
C GLY A 50 -19.10 6.72 0.92
N GLY A 51 -20.08 7.58 0.68
CA GLY A 51 -20.17 8.38 -0.54
C GLY A 51 -19.03 9.41 -0.69
N SER A 52 -19.03 10.14 -1.79
CA SER A 52 -18.13 11.28 -1.97
C SER A 52 -18.42 12.34 -0.88
N GLY A 53 -17.36 12.94 -0.33
CA GLY A 53 -17.51 13.95 0.74
C GLY A 53 -17.83 13.42 2.14
N SER A 54 -18.02 12.11 2.32
CA SER A 54 -18.33 11.52 3.65
C SER A 54 -17.19 11.59 4.66
N GLY A 55 -16.05 12.15 4.28
CA GLY A 55 -14.92 12.36 5.18
C GLY A 55 -13.99 11.15 5.38
N LYS A 56 -14.07 10.10 4.54
CA LYS A 56 -13.18 8.93 4.62
C LYS A 56 -11.70 9.31 4.73
N THR A 57 -11.24 10.18 3.85
CA THR A 57 -9.86 10.67 3.86
C THR A 57 -9.57 11.46 5.13
N ARG A 58 -10.46 12.36 5.51
CA ARG A 58 -10.29 13.28 6.66
C ARG A 58 -10.29 12.55 8.00
N PHE A 59 -11.24 11.64 8.21
CA PHE A 59 -11.50 11.06 9.55
C PHE A 59 -10.89 9.67 9.72
N TYR A 60 -10.49 9.00 8.62
CA TYR A 60 -9.87 7.69 8.70
C TYR A 60 -8.44 7.68 8.16
N VAL A 61 -8.22 8.05 6.88
CA VAL A 61 -6.90 7.89 6.25
C VAL A 61 -5.87 8.82 6.89
N LYS A 62 -6.15 10.12 6.97
CA LYS A 62 -5.19 11.11 7.50
C LYS A 62 -4.81 10.85 8.96
N PRO A 63 -5.75 10.59 9.90
CA PRO A 63 -5.38 10.30 11.29
C PRO A 63 -4.51 9.04 11.42
N ASN A 64 -4.80 7.98 10.68
CA ASN A 64 -4.00 6.76 10.71
C ASN A 64 -2.62 6.96 10.09
N ALA A 65 -2.53 7.66 8.98
CA ALA A 65 -1.25 8.00 8.35
C ALA A 65 -0.36 8.85 9.28
N LEU A 66 -0.94 9.81 9.99
CA LEU A 66 -0.22 10.70 10.92
C LEU A 66 0.24 10.03 12.22
N GLN A 67 -0.22 8.82 12.50
CA GLN A 67 0.34 8.03 13.60
C GLN A 67 1.78 7.57 13.31
N LEU A 68 2.18 7.51 12.02
CA LEU A 68 3.51 7.12 11.56
C LEU A 68 3.94 5.73 12.04
N ILE A 69 3.00 4.79 12.13
CA ILE A 69 3.22 3.43 12.59
C ILE A 69 3.51 2.55 11.36
N GLY A 70 4.74 2.53 10.91
CA GLY A 70 5.16 1.68 9.79
C GLY A 70 5.13 2.36 8.42
N SER A 71 5.23 1.57 7.37
CA SER A 71 5.25 2.01 5.97
C SER A 71 3.85 2.04 5.39
N PHE A 72 3.58 3.01 4.51
CA PHE A 72 2.28 3.18 3.88
C PHE A 72 2.41 3.26 2.36
N LEU A 73 1.48 2.64 1.66
CA LEU A 73 1.26 2.85 0.23
C LEU A 73 -0.13 3.45 0.03
N PHE A 74 -0.20 4.63 -0.57
CA PHE A 74 -1.46 5.31 -0.85
C PHE A 74 -1.71 5.39 -2.36
N LEU A 75 -2.93 5.02 -2.78
CA LEU A 75 -3.45 5.36 -4.09
C LEU A 75 -4.16 6.71 -3.99
N ASP A 76 -3.53 7.77 -4.49
CA ASP A 76 -3.98 9.16 -4.33
C ASP A 76 -4.25 9.83 -5.69
N PRO A 77 -5.32 9.43 -6.42
CA PRO A 77 -5.58 9.90 -7.78
C PRO A 77 -5.81 11.41 -7.88
N LYS A 78 -6.09 12.10 -6.76
CA LYS A 78 -6.30 13.54 -6.70
C LYS A 78 -5.09 14.30 -6.14
N GLY A 79 -4.05 13.62 -5.68
CA GLY A 79 -2.88 14.21 -5.03
C GLY A 79 -3.23 14.91 -3.70
N GLU A 80 -4.37 14.60 -3.08
CA GLU A 80 -4.81 15.25 -1.83
C GLU A 80 -3.92 14.86 -0.65
N LEU A 81 -3.58 13.58 -0.53
CA LEU A 81 -2.73 13.07 0.53
C LEU A 81 -1.32 13.60 0.39
N THR A 82 -0.77 13.55 -0.81
CA THR A 82 0.56 14.09 -1.12
C THR A 82 0.67 15.56 -0.70
N ARG A 83 -0.29 16.41 -1.10
CA ARG A 83 -0.27 17.83 -0.75
C ARG A 83 -0.45 18.12 0.74
N THR A 84 -1.25 17.30 1.45
CA THR A 84 -1.60 17.59 2.84
C THR A 84 -0.72 16.87 3.85
N LEU A 85 -0.18 15.71 3.52
CA LEU A 85 0.61 14.89 4.45
C LEU A 85 2.10 14.83 4.06
N GLY A 86 2.46 14.94 2.79
CA GLY A 86 3.83 14.75 2.30
C GLY A 86 4.84 15.55 3.13
N ARG A 87 4.69 16.86 3.17
CA ARG A 87 5.59 17.75 3.94
C ARG A 87 5.62 17.47 5.44
N ILE A 88 4.49 17.06 6.02
CA ILE A 88 4.42 16.72 7.45
C ILE A 88 5.19 15.43 7.72
N MET A 89 5.08 14.44 6.85
CA MET A 89 5.79 13.17 6.95
C MET A 89 7.30 13.38 6.78
N GLU A 90 7.72 14.12 5.76
CA GLU A 90 9.13 14.49 5.55
C GLU A 90 9.72 15.23 6.74
N ALA A 91 9.00 16.20 7.30
CA ALA A 91 9.42 16.92 8.51
C ALA A 91 9.54 16.01 9.75
N LYS A 92 8.89 14.84 9.74
CA LYS A 92 9.03 13.80 10.77
C LYS A 92 10.09 12.75 10.45
N GLY A 93 10.87 12.95 9.37
CA GLY A 93 11.92 12.04 8.95
C GLY A 93 11.42 10.81 8.18
N ILE A 94 10.17 10.80 7.73
CA ILE A 94 9.64 9.73 6.89
C ILE A 94 10.01 10.01 5.43
N HIS A 95 10.61 9.04 4.77
CA HIS A 95 10.89 9.12 3.34
C HIS A 95 9.58 9.01 2.56
N VAL A 96 9.27 10.03 1.74
CA VAL A 96 8.07 10.08 0.92
C VAL A 96 8.45 9.98 -0.55
N THR A 97 8.01 8.93 -1.22
CA THR A 97 8.16 8.77 -2.67
C THR A 97 6.82 8.97 -3.35
N VAL A 98 6.77 9.86 -4.33
CA VAL A 98 5.56 10.11 -5.13
C VAL A 98 5.79 9.61 -6.54
N LEU A 99 4.96 8.68 -6.99
CA LEU A 99 4.92 8.21 -8.37
C LEU A 99 3.70 8.81 -9.06
N ASP A 100 3.91 9.86 -9.86
CA ASP A 100 2.86 10.52 -10.63
C ASP A 100 2.78 9.93 -12.04
N LEU A 101 1.80 9.07 -12.25
CA LEU A 101 1.53 8.42 -13.54
C LEU A 101 0.70 9.28 -14.49
N VAL A 102 0.21 10.44 -14.04
CA VAL A 102 -0.58 11.37 -14.85
C VAL A 102 0.32 12.39 -15.54
N HIS A 103 1.21 13.01 -14.77
CA HIS A 103 2.13 14.03 -15.30
C HIS A 103 3.54 13.48 -15.52
N PHE A 104 3.76 12.18 -15.27
CA PHE A 104 5.05 11.50 -15.37
C PHE A 104 6.15 12.20 -14.56
N GLN A 105 5.78 12.70 -13.38
CA GLN A 105 6.71 13.31 -12.43
C GLN A 105 7.11 12.29 -11.36
N GLY A 106 8.37 12.33 -11.00
CA GLY A 106 8.96 11.33 -10.11
C GLY A 106 9.48 10.13 -10.90
N HIS A 107 10.60 9.59 -10.45
CA HIS A 107 11.22 8.40 -11.03
C HIS A 107 11.24 7.29 -9.99
N TYR A 108 10.82 6.11 -10.40
CA TYR A 108 10.96 4.90 -9.62
C TYR A 108 11.77 3.90 -10.42
N ASN A 109 12.93 3.53 -9.89
CA ASN A 109 13.76 2.49 -10.47
C ASN A 109 13.57 1.19 -9.68
N PRO A 110 12.77 0.24 -10.16
CA PRO A 110 12.56 -1.03 -9.46
C PRO A 110 13.83 -1.88 -9.36
N ILE A 111 14.78 -1.71 -10.29
CA ILE A 111 16.03 -2.45 -10.29
C ILE A 111 16.89 -2.13 -9.07
N ALA A 112 16.81 -0.90 -8.55
CA ALA A 112 17.57 -0.48 -7.37
C ALA A 112 17.16 -1.19 -6.05
N TYR A 113 16.09 -1.98 -6.09
CA TYR A 113 15.56 -2.72 -4.93
C TYR A 113 15.73 -4.24 -5.08
N LEU A 114 16.47 -4.69 -6.10
CA LEU A 114 16.74 -6.11 -6.28
C LEU A 114 17.85 -6.53 -5.31
N GLU A 115 17.62 -7.58 -4.55
CA GLU A 115 18.58 -8.14 -3.61
C GLU A 115 19.06 -9.54 -4.05
N THR A 116 18.28 -10.21 -4.88
CA THR A 116 18.55 -11.57 -5.34
C THR A 116 18.29 -11.75 -6.82
N ASP A 117 18.94 -12.75 -7.44
CA ASP A 117 18.66 -13.18 -8.82
C ASP A 117 17.18 -13.55 -9.02
N GLU A 118 16.55 -14.10 -7.99
CA GLU A 118 15.14 -14.47 -8.04
C GLU A 118 14.24 -13.22 -8.13
N ASP A 119 14.62 -12.13 -7.49
CA ASP A 119 13.88 -10.86 -7.57
C ASP A 119 14.00 -10.25 -8.97
N ALA A 120 15.17 -10.37 -9.60
CA ALA A 120 15.38 -9.93 -10.99
C ALA A 120 14.46 -10.70 -11.96
N ILE A 121 14.33 -12.02 -11.79
CA ILE A 121 13.43 -12.85 -12.59
C ILE A 121 11.97 -12.45 -12.35
N LYS A 122 11.55 -12.28 -11.09
CA LYS A 122 10.19 -11.87 -10.74
C LYS A 122 9.84 -10.50 -11.35
N LEU A 123 10.76 -9.55 -11.26
CA LEU A 123 10.59 -8.24 -11.86
C LEU A 123 10.45 -8.32 -13.38
N ALA A 124 11.30 -9.10 -14.04
CA ALA A 124 11.24 -9.31 -15.49
C ALA A 124 9.88 -9.88 -15.93
N PHE A 125 9.38 -10.92 -15.25
CA PHE A 125 8.04 -11.46 -15.48
C PHE A 125 6.94 -10.44 -15.28
N ALA A 126 7.03 -9.63 -14.21
CA ALA A 126 6.04 -8.60 -13.92
C ALA A 126 6.00 -7.53 -15.04
N ILE A 127 7.15 -7.07 -15.51
CA ILE A 127 7.24 -6.11 -16.61
C ILE A 127 6.63 -6.69 -17.88
N VAL A 128 7.10 -7.86 -18.34
CA VAL A 128 6.64 -8.47 -19.59
C VAL A 128 5.15 -8.75 -19.58
N ASN A 129 4.62 -9.32 -18.48
CA ASN A 129 3.20 -9.67 -18.41
C ASN A 129 2.29 -8.44 -18.29
N ASN A 130 2.71 -7.37 -17.61
CA ASN A 130 1.88 -6.20 -17.42
C ASN A 130 1.97 -5.16 -18.56
N THR A 131 2.95 -5.31 -19.46
CA THR A 131 3.09 -4.44 -20.64
C THR A 131 2.43 -5.00 -21.90
N LYS A 132 1.94 -6.23 -21.86
CA LYS A 132 1.21 -6.82 -22.98
C LYS A 132 -0.10 -6.09 -23.25
N PRO A 133 -0.44 -5.85 -24.53
CA PRO A 133 -1.75 -5.35 -24.89
C PRO A 133 -2.85 -6.30 -24.39
N LYS A 134 -3.94 -5.75 -23.85
CA LYS A 134 -5.08 -6.56 -23.34
C LYS A 134 -5.75 -7.41 -24.44
N ASP A 135 -5.64 -6.98 -25.69
CA ASP A 135 -6.21 -7.61 -26.87
C ASP A 135 -5.19 -8.44 -27.64
N ALA A 136 -4.01 -8.70 -27.08
CA ALA A 136 -3.03 -9.58 -27.71
C ALA A 136 -3.63 -10.99 -27.83
N PRO A 137 -3.54 -11.62 -29.04
CA PRO A 137 -4.01 -12.99 -29.21
C PRO A 137 -3.35 -13.90 -28.14
N SER A 138 -4.14 -14.75 -27.51
CA SER A 138 -3.68 -15.73 -26.49
C SER A 138 -2.82 -16.87 -27.11
N GLY A 139 -1.97 -16.56 -28.04
CA GLY A 139 -1.09 -17.43 -28.80
C GLY A 139 0.10 -16.67 -29.37
N GLY A 140 0.42 -15.50 -28.83
CA GLY A 140 1.65 -14.79 -29.15
C GLY A 140 2.86 -15.69 -28.94
N ASP A 141 3.84 -15.56 -29.81
CA ASP A 141 5.02 -16.42 -29.83
C ASP A 141 5.72 -16.38 -28.47
N LYS A 142 5.54 -17.45 -27.69
CA LYS A 142 6.12 -17.63 -26.36
C LYS A 142 7.63 -17.40 -26.34
N PHE A 143 8.29 -17.63 -27.49
CA PHE A 143 9.71 -17.37 -27.65
C PHE A 143 10.08 -15.91 -27.36
N TRP A 144 9.29 -14.93 -27.86
CA TRP A 144 9.57 -13.52 -27.64
C TRP A 144 9.35 -13.10 -26.19
N ASP A 145 8.35 -13.67 -25.54
CA ASP A 145 8.09 -13.43 -24.12
C ASP A 145 9.25 -13.96 -23.26
N ASP A 146 9.63 -15.22 -23.48
CA ASP A 146 10.72 -15.88 -22.74
C ASP A 146 12.06 -15.17 -22.99
N SER A 147 12.33 -14.73 -24.23
CA SER A 147 13.53 -13.97 -24.58
C SER A 147 13.55 -12.60 -23.92
N SER A 148 12.41 -11.91 -23.84
CA SER A 148 12.28 -10.63 -23.17
C SER A 148 12.51 -10.74 -21.66
N VAL A 149 11.94 -11.78 -21.04
CA VAL A 149 12.16 -12.08 -19.62
C VAL A 149 13.63 -12.36 -19.35
N LEU A 150 14.29 -13.18 -20.19
CA LEU A 150 15.71 -13.50 -20.05
C LEU A 150 16.56 -12.23 -20.13
N LEU A 151 16.36 -11.39 -21.13
CA LEU A 151 17.11 -10.15 -21.31
C LEU A 151 16.96 -9.21 -20.11
N ILE A 152 15.71 -8.98 -19.63
CA ILE A 152 15.45 -8.09 -18.51
C ILE A 152 16.04 -8.66 -17.21
N SER A 153 15.98 -9.99 -17.02
CA SER A 153 16.55 -10.64 -15.84
C SER A 153 18.07 -10.52 -15.79
N GLU A 154 18.76 -10.62 -16.94
CA GLU A 154 20.23 -10.43 -16.99
C GLU A 154 20.62 -8.98 -16.67
N ILE A 155 19.85 -7.99 -17.15
CA ILE A 155 20.06 -6.58 -16.75
C ILE A 155 19.87 -6.42 -15.25
N GLY A 156 18.84 -7.05 -14.67
CA GLY A 156 18.59 -7.01 -13.22
C GLY A 156 19.74 -7.63 -12.42
N ARG A 157 20.23 -8.79 -12.82
CA ARG A 157 21.36 -9.48 -12.18
C ARG A 157 22.64 -8.64 -12.15
N ALA A 158 22.88 -7.85 -13.18
CA ALA A 158 24.04 -6.96 -13.23
C ALA A 158 24.02 -5.86 -12.15
N HIS A 159 22.90 -5.68 -11.44
CA HIS A 159 22.73 -4.68 -10.39
C HIS A 159 22.63 -5.30 -8.97
N VAL A 160 22.54 -6.61 -8.86
CA VAL A 160 22.62 -7.37 -7.61
C VAL A 160 24.08 -7.65 -7.28
#